data_0a65fab5354b97cbbcf175edf6fd4379
#
_entry.id   0a65fab5354b97cbbcf175edf6fd4379
#
_cell.length_a   1.000
_cell.length_b   1.000
_cell.length_c   1.000
_cell.angle_alpha   90.00
_cell.angle_beta   90.00
_cell.angle_gamma   90.00
#
_symmetry.space_group_name_H-M   'P 1'
#
loop_
_entity.id
_entity.type
_entity.pdbx_description
1 polymer ?
#
loop_
_entity_poly.entity_id
_entity_poly.type
_entity_poly.pdbx_seq_one_letter_code
_entity_poly.pdbx_strand_id
1 'polypeptide(L)'
;MTVFAAGETTAEGLVYEVNGESVTITGYTGNEASVVIPNEIEGKPVTAIGKAAFFNCGNLTSIEIPEGIESIGVQAFQLCKKLESVKIPASVISIEERAFQSCSNLDSATFAEGSRLETINNFAFNDCGKLTSIEFPSGTKSIGNQAFTYCTSLTSIKIPSSVTTIGENAFQRCSNLSSVTFAEESQLKDINKSVFSYCSNLTSIEIPEGVETIGESAFYGCNKLKSITIPKTVTIIGVQAFNNCENLISVEFAEESRLTTIQSSAFSDCFNLTDDIEIPSTVTSIGEYAFYRCSKLSSMTFSRKTAPSIEENTFSGCSTLNIYVPCDGTGYAGNGWPEDKVKTLHNLDHLDAVPPTCTKDGTKEYWYCPDCGGYFLDKDGEIETDEAGIIWCYSLQSM
;
A
#
# COMPACT_ATOMS: atom_id res chain seq x y z
N MET A 1 22.19 35.96 -1.33
CA MET A 1 23.04 35.90 -2.53
C MET A 1 24.25 35.05 -2.15
N THR A 2 24.26 33.81 -2.58
CA THR A 2 25.41 32.92 -2.44
C THR A 2 26.33 33.27 -3.60
N VAL A 3 27.47 33.86 -3.31
CA VAL A 3 28.52 34.10 -4.30
C VAL A 3 29.08 32.72 -4.64
N PHE A 4 28.72 32.16 -5.79
CA PHE A 4 29.43 31.02 -6.34
C PHE A 4 30.84 31.50 -6.74
N ALA A 5 31.87 30.73 -6.40
CA ALA A 5 33.17 30.91 -6.97
C ALA A 5 33.03 30.95 -8.51
N ALA A 6 33.68 31.86 -9.18
CA ALA A 6 33.61 31.97 -10.63
C ALA A 6 34.27 30.72 -11.23
N GLY A 7 33.46 29.72 -11.61
CA GLY A 7 33.90 28.57 -12.40
C GLY A 7 34.31 29.03 -13.81
N GLU A 8 35.10 28.25 -14.48
CA GLU A 8 35.43 28.47 -15.89
C GLU A 8 34.19 28.20 -16.76
N THR A 9 34.10 28.86 -17.91
CA THR A 9 32.90 28.77 -18.76
C THR A 9 33.31 28.37 -20.17
N THR A 10 32.65 27.34 -20.72
CA THR A 10 32.82 26.95 -22.14
C THR A 10 32.14 27.96 -23.07
N ALA A 11 32.46 27.88 -24.36
CA ALA A 11 31.81 28.72 -25.37
C ALA A 11 30.29 28.55 -25.44
N GLU A 12 29.80 27.36 -25.09
CA GLU A 12 28.37 26.98 -25.05
C GLU A 12 27.67 27.40 -23.74
N GLY A 13 28.41 28.01 -22.80
CA GLY A 13 27.87 28.54 -21.55
C GLY A 13 27.80 27.53 -20.39
N LEU A 14 28.45 26.38 -20.49
CA LEU A 14 28.64 25.47 -19.37
C LEU A 14 29.64 26.01 -18.38
N VAL A 15 29.28 26.18 -17.13
CA VAL A 15 30.19 26.53 -16.03
C VAL A 15 30.68 25.24 -15.39
N TYR A 16 31.98 25.14 -15.15
CA TYR A 16 32.57 23.91 -14.63
C TYR A 16 33.68 24.20 -13.61
N GLU A 17 34.01 23.20 -12.84
CA GLU A 17 35.12 23.15 -11.91
C GLU A 17 35.96 21.91 -12.19
N VAL A 18 37.30 22.11 -12.18
CA VAL A 18 38.26 21.02 -12.29
C VAL A 18 38.55 20.45 -10.90
N ASN A 19 38.27 19.20 -10.69
CA ASN A 19 38.50 18.50 -9.43
C ASN A 19 39.55 17.39 -9.61
N GLY A 20 40.83 17.79 -9.54
CA GLY A 20 41.93 16.87 -9.80
C GLY A 20 41.97 16.43 -11.27
N GLU A 21 41.68 15.14 -11.52
CA GLU A 21 41.70 14.55 -12.87
C GLU A 21 40.30 14.51 -13.52
N SER A 22 39.28 15.13 -12.91
CA SER A 22 37.90 15.13 -13.43
C SER A 22 37.29 16.53 -13.43
N VAL A 23 36.16 16.68 -14.11
CA VAL A 23 35.42 17.93 -14.21
C VAL A 23 33.97 17.70 -13.69
N THR A 24 33.48 18.70 -12.97
CA THR A 24 32.08 18.81 -12.57
C THR A 24 31.44 20.01 -13.25
N ILE A 25 30.29 19.81 -13.92
CA ILE A 25 29.49 20.93 -14.43
C ILE A 25 28.77 21.57 -13.24
N THR A 26 29.05 22.82 -12.94
CA THR A 26 28.53 23.55 -11.78
C THR A 26 27.48 24.60 -12.12
N GLY A 27 27.30 24.91 -13.41
CA GLY A 27 26.31 25.88 -13.83
C GLY A 27 26.10 25.92 -15.35
N TYR A 28 25.08 26.65 -15.76
CA TYR A 28 24.79 26.95 -17.15
C TYR A 28 24.33 28.41 -17.29
N THR A 29 25.02 29.18 -18.09
CA THR A 29 24.77 30.60 -18.36
C THR A 29 24.14 30.84 -19.74
N GLY A 30 24.05 29.77 -20.57
CA GLY A 30 23.42 29.82 -21.87
C GLY A 30 21.88 29.87 -21.79
N ASN A 31 21.24 29.98 -22.94
CA ASN A 31 19.78 30.04 -23.05
C ASN A 31 19.27 29.14 -24.18
N GLU A 32 20.08 28.20 -24.64
CA GLU A 32 19.72 27.30 -25.72
C GLU A 32 18.67 26.29 -25.27
N ALA A 33 17.82 25.88 -26.24
CA ALA A 33 16.80 24.89 -25.99
C ALA A 33 17.35 23.47 -25.89
N SER A 34 18.48 23.21 -26.52
CA SER A 34 19.17 21.93 -26.50
C SER A 34 20.63 22.13 -26.05
N VAL A 35 21.05 21.33 -25.09
CA VAL A 35 22.40 21.36 -24.54
C VAL A 35 23.04 19.99 -24.65
N VAL A 36 24.30 19.94 -25.08
CA VAL A 36 25.14 18.75 -25.08
C VAL A 36 26.23 18.92 -24.04
N ILE A 37 26.31 18.07 -23.05
CA ILE A 37 27.42 18.04 -22.11
C ILE A 37 28.55 17.24 -22.77
N PRO A 38 29.75 17.80 -22.94
CA PRO A 38 30.87 17.08 -23.55
C PRO A 38 31.42 16.00 -22.61
N ASN A 39 32.00 14.94 -23.19
CA ASN A 39 32.64 13.87 -22.41
C ASN A 39 33.86 14.37 -21.63
N GLU A 40 34.56 15.41 -22.18
CA GLU A 40 35.78 15.95 -21.65
C GLU A 40 35.79 17.48 -21.77
N ILE A 41 36.40 18.14 -20.80
CA ILE A 41 36.73 19.56 -20.82
C ILE A 41 38.22 19.69 -20.43
N GLU A 42 39.01 20.40 -21.19
CA GLU A 42 40.47 20.56 -20.99
C GLU A 42 41.23 19.23 -20.90
N GLY A 43 40.78 18.22 -21.66
CA GLY A 43 41.40 16.89 -21.66
C GLY A 43 41.12 16.06 -20.40
N LYS A 44 40.18 16.50 -19.56
CA LYS A 44 39.74 15.78 -18.36
C LYS A 44 38.29 15.32 -18.50
N PRO A 45 37.94 14.10 -18.06
CA PRO A 45 36.61 13.57 -18.16
C PRO A 45 35.62 14.36 -17.30
N VAL A 46 34.42 14.61 -17.85
CA VAL A 46 33.29 15.17 -17.11
C VAL A 46 32.57 14.01 -16.38
N THR A 47 32.64 14.03 -15.05
CA THR A 47 32.13 12.91 -14.23
C THR A 47 30.93 13.23 -13.38
N ALA A 48 30.52 14.48 -13.27
CA ALA A 48 29.39 14.89 -12.47
C ALA A 48 28.65 16.11 -13.03
N ILE A 49 27.31 16.09 -12.83
CA ILE A 49 26.51 17.31 -12.92
C ILE A 49 26.30 17.78 -11.49
N GLY A 50 26.85 18.94 -11.14
CA GLY A 50 26.87 19.46 -9.79
C GLY A 50 25.53 20.02 -9.33
N LYS A 51 25.52 20.48 -8.07
CA LYS A 51 24.37 21.08 -7.44
C LYS A 51 23.83 22.27 -8.23
N ALA A 52 22.54 22.25 -8.57
CA ALA A 52 21.82 23.33 -9.24
C ALA A 52 22.42 23.75 -10.61
N ALA A 53 23.19 22.90 -11.27
CA ALA A 53 23.93 23.23 -12.49
C ALA A 53 23.02 23.78 -13.61
N PHE A 54 21.80 23.25 -13.75
CA PHE A 54 20.79 23.72 -14.71
C PHE A 54 19.51 24.19 -13.99
N PHE A 55 19.64 24.67 -12.75
CA PHE A 55 18.49 25.15 -11.98
C PHE A 55 17.72 26.22 -12.71
N ASN A 56 16.39 25.99 -12.90
CA ASN A 56 15.46 26.91 -13.53
C ASN A 56 15.86 27.34 -14.97
N CYS A 57 16.53 26.44 -15.72
CA CYS A 57 16.80 26.63 -17.15
C CYS A 57 15.46 26.50 -17.93
N GLY A 58 14.64 27.56 -17.88
CA GLY A 58 13.27 27.55 -18.37
C GLY A 58 13.11 27.42 -19.88
N ASN A 59 14.19 27.53 -20.69
CA ASN A 59 14.18 27.30 -22.12
C ASN A 59 14.67 25.90 -22.53
N LEU A 60 15.34 25.18 -21.61
CA LEU A 60 15.90 23.87 -21.89
C LEU A 60 14.76 22.85 -22.19
N THR A 61 14.76 22.32 -23.42
CA THR A 61 13.81 21.29 -23.89
C THR A 61 14.46 19.91 -23.95
N SER A 62 15.76 19.86 -24.22
CA SER A 62 16.52 18.62 -24.29
C SER A 62 17.94 18.78 -23.75
N ILE A 63 18.47 17.70 -23.19
CA ILE A 63 19.84 17.63 -22.73
C ILE A 63 20.45 16.28 -23.09
N GLU A 64 21.65 16.29 -23.63
CA GLU A 64 22.46 15.08 -23.82
C GLU A 64 23.47 14.96 -22.69
N ILE A 65 23.33 13.90 -21.89
CA ILE A 65 24.20 13.57 -20.76
C ILE A 65 25.12 12.41 -21.21
N PRO A 66 26.47 12.63 -21.26
CA PRO A 66 27.38 11.62 -21.75
C PRO A 66 27.58 10.47 -20.77
N GLU A 67 28.07 9.35 -21.28
CA GLU A 67 28.63 8.30 -20.43
C GLU A 67 29.84 8.83 -19.65
N GLY A 68 30.07 8.29 -18.44
CA GLY A 68 31.08 8.78 -17.52
C GLY A 68 30.54 9.66 -16.40
N ILE A 69 29.31 10.22 -16.56
CA ILE A 69 28.61 10.90 -15.46
C ILE A 69 28.20 9.87 -14.43
N GLU A 70 28.70 10.00 -13.20
CA GLU A 70 28.40 9.08 -12.10
C GLU A 70 27.25 9.58 -11.20
N SER A 71 27.01 10.90 -11.15
CA SER A 71 25.93 11.49 -10.35
C SER A 71 25.25 12.69 -11.02
N ILE A 72 23.94 12.78 -10.82
CA ILE A 72 23.13 13.96 -11.15
C ILE A 72 22.81 14.66 -9.84
N GLY A 73 23.45 15.80 -9.61
CA GLY A 73 23.52 16.49 -8.32
C GLY A 73 22.19 17.05 -7.81
N VAL A 74 22.22 17.48 -6.56
CA VAL A 74 21.07 18.07 -5.86
C VAL A 74 20.52 19.25 -6.67
N GLN A 75 19.22 19.24 -7.00
CA GLN A 75 18.53 20.30 -7.75
C GLN A 75 19.10 20.54 -9.17
N ALA A 76 19.84 19.62 -9.73
CA ALA A 76 20.60 19.83 -10.98
C ALA A 76 19.73 20.38 -12.12
N PHE A 77 18.52 19.85 -12.31
CA PHE A 77 17.54 20.29 -13.32
C PHE A 77 16.23 20.78 -12.69
N GLN A 78 16.23 21.13 -11.40
CA GLN A 78 15.01 21.61 -10.74
C GLN A 78 14.44 22.81 -11.49
N LEU A 79 13.09 22.81 -11.72
CA LEU A 79 12.35 23.85 -12.44
C LEU A 79 12.71 24.00 -13.94
N CYS A 80 13.35 23.01 -14.57
CA CYS A 80 13.48 22.97 -16.03
C CYS A 80 12.13 22.63 -16.67
N LYS A 81 11.19 23.57 -16.61
CA LYS A 81 9.77 23.33 -16.92
C LYS A 81 9.49 22.94 -18.37
N LYS A 82 10.40 23.23 -19.30
CA LYS A 82 10.26 22.86 -20.71
C LYS A 82 11.02 21.58 -21.08
N LEU A 83 11.80 21.00 -20.17
CA LEU A 83 12.50 19.74 -20.43
C LEU A 83 11.50 18.64 -20.74
N GLU A 84 11.59 18.07 -21.95
CA GLU A 84 10.62 17.09 -22.46
C GLU A 84 11.08 15.65 -22.19
N SER A 85 12.37 15.40 -22.34
CA SER A 85 12.89 14.05 -22.12
C SER A 85 14.31 14.11 -21.55
N VAL A 86 14.69 13.04 -20.85
CA VAL A 86 16.05 12.81 -20.40
C VAL A 86 16.42 11.35 -20.54
N LYS A 87 17.61 11.08 -21.08
CA LYS A 87 18.24 9.76 -21.06
C LYS A 87 19.36 9.76 -20.04
N ILE A 88 19.23 8.95 -19.01
CA ILE A 88 20.21 8.78 -17.94
C ILE A 88 21.24 7.75 -18.39
N PRO A 89 22.55 8.10 -18.49
CA PRO A 89 23.59 7.17 -18.94
C PRO A 89 23.80 6.01 -17.97
N ALA A 90 24.41 4.94 -18.47
CA ALA A 90 24.60 3.72 -17.67
C ALA A 90 25.56 3.92 -16.49
N SER A 91 26.46 4.88 -16.59
CA SER A 91 27.44 5.23 -15.54
C SER A 91 26.82 5.86 -14.30
N VAL A 92 25.59 6.42 -14.37
CA VAL A 92 24.96 7.11 -13.24
C VAL A 92 24.58 6.11 -12.14
N ILE A 93 25.09 6.39 -10.93
CA ILE A 93 24.86 5.58 -9.73
C ILE A 93 23.72 6.17 -8.89
N SER A 94 23.60 7.51 -8.87
CA SER A 94 22.59 8.21 -8.08
C SER A 94 21.97 9.40 -8.80
N ILE A 95 20.66 9.57 -8.60
CA ILE A 95 19.94 10.80 -8.92
C ILE A 95 19.62 11.48 -7.59
N GLU A 96 20.25 12.63 -7.39
CA GLU A 96 20.23 13.30 -6.09
C GLU A 96 18.93 14.06 -5.80
N GLU A 97 18.84 14.57 -4.57
CA GLU A 97 17.63 15.24 -4.05
C GLU A 97 17.17 16.37 -4.99
N ARG A 98 15.88 16.35 -5.37
CA ARG A 98 15.23 17.33 -6.24
C ARG A 98 15.84 17.47 -7.64
N ALA A 99 16.62 16.50 -8.11
CA ALA A 99 17.36 16.63 -9.37
C ALA A 99 16.50 17.07 -10.55
N PHE A 100 15.29 16.52 -10.70
CA PHE A 100 14.32 16.88 -11.75
C PHE A 100 12.99 17.41 -11.17
N GLN A 101 13.01 17.92 -9.93
CA GLN A 101 11.78 18.44 -9.32
C GLN A 101 11.15 19.55 -10.17
N SER A 102 9.83 19.46 -10.37
CA SER A 102 9.03 20.41 -11.16
C SER A 102 9.50 20.59 -12.62
N CYS A 103 10.06 19.54 -13.21
CA CYS A 103 10.20 19.43 -14.66
C CYS A 103 8.83 19.07 -15.27
N SER A 104 7.91 20.02 -15.26
CA SER A 104 6.47 19.76 -15.50
C SER A 104 6.13 19.27 -16.90
N ASN A 105 7.02 19.47 -17.89
CA ASN A 105 6.88 18.95 -19.25
C ASN A 105 7.62 17.63 -19.48
N LEU A 106 8.38 17.13 -18.51
CA LEU A 106 9.12 15.89 -18.65
C LEU A 106 8.14 14.72 -18.83
N ASP A 107 8.05 14.20 -20.04
CA ASP A 107 7.18 13.09 -20.40
C ASP A 107 7.88 11.73 -20.33
N SER A 108 9.22 11.75 -20.49
CA SER A 108 10.05 10.56 -20.54
C SER A 108 11.38 10.72 -19.80
N ALA A 109 11.64 9.79 -18.89
CA ALA A 109 12.94 9.62 -18.25
C ALA A 109 13.36 8.15 -18.43
N THR A 110 14.40 7.93 -19.24
CA THR A 110 14.86 6.58 -19.59
C THR A 110 16.27 6.34 -19.08
N PHE A 111 16.60 5.08 -18.84
CA PHE A 111 17.91 4.64 -18.40
C PHE A 111 18.60 3.86 -19.52
N ALA A 112 19.90 4.06 -19.72
CA ALA A 112 20.65 3.30 -20.69
C ALA A 112 20.74 1.82 -20.29
N GLU A 113 20.93 0.95 -21.28
CA GLU A 113 21.17 -0.48 -21.04
C GLU A 113 22.41 -0.67 -20.15
N GLY A 114 22.34 -1.61 -19.23
CA GLY A 114 23.43 -1.82 -18.26
C GLY A 114 23.52 -0.76 -17.16
N SER A 115 22.46 0.02 -16.94
CA SER A 115 22.43 1.07 -15.91
C SER A 115 22.89 0.59 -14.55
N ARG A 116 23.77 1.35 -13.92
CA ARG A 116 24.32 1.15 -12.58
C ARG A 116 23.55 1.91 -11.49
N LEU A 117 22.37 2.44 -11.81
CA LEU A 117 21.59 3.24 -10.87
C LEU A 117 21.20 2.42 -9.64
N GLU A 118 21.58 2.90 -8.48
CA GLU A 118 21.23 2.32 -7.19
C GLU A 118 20.19 3.15 -6.44
N THR A 119 20.25 4.48 -6.55
CA THR A 119 19.44 5.35 -5.70
C THR A 119 18.77 6.47 -6.49
N ILE A 120 17.46 6.61 -6.28
CA ILE A 120 16.68 7.79 -6.64
C ILE A 120 16.35 8.50 -5.34
N ASN A 121 16.93 9.67 -5.09
CA ASN A 121 16.80 10.37 -3.82
C ASN A 121 15.48 11.14 -3.65
N ASN A 122 15.32 11.80 -2.49
CA ASN A 122 14.10 12.50 -2.13
C ASN A 122 13.71 13.54 -3.16
N PHE A 123 12.42 13.61 -3.52
CA PHE A 123 11.85 14.57 -4.46
C PHE A 123 12.45 14.54 -5.87
N ALA A 124 13.21 13.52 -6.26
CA ALA A 124 14.01 13.53 -7.49
C ALA A 124 13.17 13.85 -8.74
N PHE A 125 11.96 13.31 -8.89
CA PHE A 125 10.99 13.59 -9.97
C PHE A 125 9.66 14.15 -9.44
N ASN A 126 9.68 14.78 -8.24
CA ASN A 126 8.48 15.38 -7.68
C ASN A 126 7.91 16.45 -8.63
N ASP A 127 6.58 16.43 -8.82
CA ASP A 127 5.86 17.36 -9.70
C ASP A 127 6.28 17.30 -11.18
N CYS A 128 6.70 16.10 -11.65
CA CYS A 128 6.86 15.81 -13.09
C CYS A 128 5.50 15.36 -13.66
N GLY A 129 4.56 16.29 -13.75
CA GLY A 129 3.15 16.00 -14.01
C GLY A 129 2.87 15.33 -15.36
N LYS A 130 3.78 15.45 -16.36
CA LYS A 130 3.64 14.79 -17.66
C LYS A 130 4.34 13.43 -17.75
N LEU A 131 5.13 13.03 -16.77
CA LEU A 131 5.85 11.75 -16.80
C LEU A 131 4.84 10.59 -16.89
N THR A 132 4.87 9.87 -18.02
CA THR A 132 3.89 8.82 -18.35
C THR A 132 4.32 7.43 -17.89
N SER A 133 5.62 7.19 -17.88
CA SER A 133 6.21 5.91 -17.48
C SER A 133 7.62 6.09 -16.95
N ILE A 134 8.04 5.15 -16.13
CA ILE A 134 9.43 5.01 -15.70
C ILE A 134 9.74 3.52 -15.53
N GLU A 135 10.85 3.07 -16.10
CA GLU A 135 11.34 1.70 -15.96
C GLU A 135 12.59 1.70 -15.08
N PHE A 136 12.44 1.31 -13.83
CA PHE A 136 13.57 1.26 -12.90
C PHE A 136 14.58 0.19 -13.31
N PRO A 137 15.89 0.52 -13.37
CA PRO A 137 16.95 -0.46 -13.58
C PRO A 137 16.91 -1.56 -12.51
N SER A 138 17.28 -2.78 -12.91
CA SER A 138 17.26 -3.94 -12.00
C SER A 138 18.20 -3.84 -10.80
N GLY A 139 19.15 -2.92 -10.82
CA GLY A 139 20.09 -2.62 -9.72
C GLY A 139 19.56 -1.59 -8.72
N THR A 140 18.40 -0.96 -8.97
CA THR A 140 17.84 0.08 -8.09
C THR A 140 17.52 -0.49 -6.72
N LYS A 141 18.10 0.10 -5.66
CA LYS A 141 17.97 -0.34 -4.26
C LYS A 141 16.97 0.50 -3.46
N SER A 142 16.88 1.80 -3.77
CA SER A 142 16.03 2.72 -3.02
C SER A 142 15.37 3.78 -3.89
N ILE A 143 14.11 4.08 -3.53
CA ILE A 143 13.31 5.20 -4.06
C ILE A 143 13.00 6.10 -2.87
N GLY A 144 13.44 7.35 -2.92
CA GLY A 144 13.39 8.30 -1.82
C GLY A 144 11.99 8.83 -1.50
N ASN A 145 11.91 9.59 -0.41
CA ASN A 145 10.67 10.24 0.01
C ASN A 145 10.19 11.21 -1.08
N GLN A 146 8.90 11.15 -1.41
CA GLN A 146 8.26 12.02 -2.38
C GLN A 146 8.90 12.02 -3.77
N ALA A 147 9.67 10.96 -4.12
CA ALA A 147 10.46 10.94 -5.36
C ALA A 147 9.60 11.13 -6.62
N PHE A 148 8.36 10.65 -6.66
CA PHE A 148 7.40 10.76 -7.77
C PHE A 148 6.06 11.36 -7.36
N THR A 149 6.00 12.08 -6.21
CA THR A 149 4.76 12.76 -5.79
C THR A 149 4.31 13.73 -6.88
N TYR A 150 3.01 13.74 -7.18
CA TYR A 150 2.38 14.53 -8.25
C TYR A 150 2.84 14.19 -9.69
N CYS A 151 3.38 13.00 -9.95
CA CYS A 151 3.53 12.50 -11.33
C CYS A 151 2.16 12.05 -11.85
N THR A 152 1.29 13.01 -12.12
CA THR A 152 -0.14 12.77 -12.38
C THR A 152 -0.43 12.00 -13.65
N SER A 153 0.48 12.00 -14.62
CA SER A 153 0.34 11.24 -15.88
C SER A 153 0.92 9.82 -15.81
N LEU A 154 1.60 9.47 -14.71
CA LEU A 154 2.21 8.14 -14.55
C LEU A 154 1.11 7.06 -14.50
N THR A 155 1.19 6.09 -15.41
CA THR A 155 0.12 5.08 -15.59
C THR A 155 0.44 3.73 -14.99
N SER A 156 1.71 3.35 -15.00
CA SER A 156 2.17 2.07 -14.47
C SER A 156 3.60 2.16 -13.96
N ILE A 157 3.91 1.33 -12.96
CA ILE A 157 5.27 1.15 -12.46
C ILE A 157 5.53 -0.33 -12.20
N LYS A 158 6.78 -0.73 -12.43
CA LYS A 158 7.29 -2.03 -12.02
C LYS A 158 8.45 -1.83 -11.05
N ILE A 159 8.31 -2.31 -9.82
CA ILE A 159 9.32 -2.22 -8.77
C ILE A 159 10.24 -3.45 -8.88
N PRO A 160 11.55 -3.27 -9.11
CA PRO A 160 12.50 -4.38 -9.15
C PRO A 160 12.64 -5.11 -7.81
N SER A 161 13.04 -6.37 -7.84
CA SER A 161 13.26 -7.17 -6.61
C SER A 161 14.41 -6.62 -5.73
N SER A 162 15.35 -5.90 -6.32
CA SER A 162 16.46 -5.25 -5.63
C SER A 162 16.04 -4.08 -4.72
N VAL A 163 14.82 -3.53 -4.92
CA VAL A 163 14.33 -2.40 -4.12
C VAL A 163 13.99 -2.88 -2.73
N THR A 164 14.71 -2.35 -1.75
CA THR A 164 14.50 -2.63 -0.33
C THR A 164 13.71 -1.55 0.38
N THR A 165 13.66 -0.34 -0.20
CA THR A 165 12.99 0.81 0.42
C THR A 165 12.29 1.68 -0.62
N ILE A 166 11.02 1.96 -0.35
CA ILE A 166 10.24 3.01 -1.03
C ILE A 166 9.88 4.04 0.04
N GLY A 167 10.35 5.26 -0.11
CA GLY A 167 10.18 6.32 0.89
C GLY A 167 8.73 6.79 1.06
N GLU A 168 8.50 7.55 2.13
CA GLU A 168 7.19 8.13 2.41
C GLU A 168 6.70 9.00 1.25
N ASN A 169 5.42 8.91 0.91
CA ASN A 169 4.76 9.66 -0.15
C ASN A 169 5.40 9.46 -1.56
N ALA A 170 6.18 8.41 -1.79
CA ALA A 170 6.99 8.28 -3.01
C ALA A 170 6.15 8.39 -4.30
N PHE A 171 4.95 7.83 -4.34
CA PHE A 171 4.00 7.89 -5.47
C PHE A 171 2.69 8.59 -5.10
N GLN A 172 2.69 9.40 -4.05
CA GLN A 172 1.50 10.12 -3.62
C GLN A 172 0.96 10.99 -4.77
N ARG A 173 -0.37 10.98 -4.97
CA ARG A 173 -1.07 11.75 -6.01
C ARG A 173 -0.64 11.43 -7.46
N CYS A 174 -0.11 10.25 -7.72
CA CYS A 174 -0.02 9.71 -9.08
C CYS A 174 -1.43 9.27 -9.52
N SER A 175 -2.29 10.25 -9.81
CA SER A 175 -3.74 10.02 -9.95
C SER A 175 -4.11 9.11 -11.12
N ASN A 176 -3.28 9.02 -12.16
CA ASN A 176 -3.48 8.11 -13.29
C ASN A 176 -2.82 6.75 -13.12
N LEU A 177 -2.09 6.53 -12.02
CA LEU A 177 -1.43 5.25 -11.76
C LEU A 177 -2.50 4.15 -11.58
N SER A 178 -2.59 3.26 -12.56
CA SER A 178 -3.59 2.20 -12.61
C SER A 178 -3.02 0.81 -12.27
N SER A 179 -1.71 0.66 -12.39
CA SER A 179 -1.01 -0.61 -12.17
C SER A 179 0.32 -0.40 -11.44
N VAL A 180 0.49 -1.13 -10.37
CA VAL A 180 1.76 -1.26 -9.63
C VAL A 180 2.07 -2.75 -9.57
N THR A 181 3.24 -3.13 -10.05
CA THR A 181 3.71 -4.51 -9.97
C THR A 181 5.06 -4.58 -9.27
N PHE A 182 5.25 -5.61 -8.50
CA PHE A 182 6.52 -5.93 -7.86
C PHE A 182 7.13 -7.14 -8.57
N ALA A 183 8.45 -7.14 -8.75
CA ALA A 183 9.12 -8.31 -9.29
C ALA A 183 9.04 -9.47 -8.28
N GLU A 184 9.14 -10.69 -8.79
CA GLU A 184 9.27 -11.88 -7.94
C GLU A 184 10.43 -11.73 -6.97
N GLU A 185 10.34 -12.35 -5.79
CA GLU A 185 11.34 -12.27 -4.72
C GLU A 185 11.62 -10.84 -4.23
N SER A 186 10.62 -9.97 -4.22
CA SER A 186 10.73 -8.60 -3.69
C SER A 186 11.31 -8.60 -2.28
N GLN A 187 12.28 -7.71 -2.03
CA GLN A 187 12.94 -7.53 -0.73
C GLN A 187 12.26 -6.46 0.14
N LEU A 188 11.14 -5.93 -0.33
CA LEU A 188 10.43 -4.85 0.37
C LEU A 188 9.84 -5.35 1.69
N LYS A 189 10.08 -4.59 2.77
CA LYS A 189 9.59 -4.90 4.12
C LYS A 189 8.38 -4.07 4.51
N ASP A 190 8.28 -2.88 3.99
CA ASP A 190 7.25 -1.93 4.38
C ASP A 190 6.65 -1.23 3.16
N ILE A 191 5.33 -1.13 3.13
CA ILE A 191 4.65 -0.11 2.34
C ILE A 191 4.54 1.12 3.23
N ASN A 192 5.48 2.04 3.09
CA ASN A 192 5.63 3.19 3.97
C ASN A 192 4.43 4.16 3.93
N LYS A 193 4.47 5.17 4.80
CA LYS A 193 3.45 6.21 4.92
C LYS A 193 3.12 6.84 3.57
N SER A 194 1.83 6.86 3.23
CA SER A 194 1.25 7.52 2.06
C SER A 194 1.88 7.18 0.71
N VAL A 195 2.57 6.03 0.57
CA VAL A 195 3.29 5.68 -0.67
C VAL A 195 2.40 5.77 -1.90
N PHE A 196 1.16 5.25 -1.85
CA PHE A 196 0.19 5.27 -2.94
C PHE A 196 -1.04 6.12 -2.63
N SER A 197 -0.95 7.02 -1.64
CA SER A 197 -2.07 7.87 -1.26
C SER A 197 -2.54 8.72 -2.46
N TYR A 198 -3.87 8.75 -2.69
CA TYR A 198 -4.49 9.39 -3.84
C TYR A 198 -4.05 8.87 -5.22
N CYS A 199 -3.60 7.62 -5.33
CA CYS A 199 -3.53 6.92 -6.62
C CYS A 199 -4.95 6.48 -7.02
N SER A 200 -5.77 7.46 -7.37
CA SER A 200 -7.23 7.29 -7.51
C SER A 200 -7.64 6.35 -8.65
N ASN A 201 -6.75 6.09 -9.61
CA ASN A 201 -6.98 5.14 -10.70
C ASN A 201 -6.43 3.73 -10.42
N LEU A 202 -5.78 3.48 -9.28
CA LEU A 202 -5.26 2.16 -8.93
C LEU A 202 -6.43 1.17 -8.76
N THR A 203 -6.48 0.14 -9.59
CA THR A 203 -7.59 -0.82 -9.62
C THR A 203 -7.30 -2.10 -8.82
N SER A 204 -6.05 -2.47 -8.76
CA SER A 204 -5.55 -3.63 -8.02
C SER A 204 -4.08 -3.46 -7.71
N ILE A 205 -3.62 -4.11 -6.66
CA ILE A 205 -2.22 -4.21 -6.29
C ILE A 205 -2.01 -5.52 -5.54
N GLU A 206 -0.97 -6.24 -5.90
CA GLU A 206 -0.48 -7.39 -5.15
C GLU A 206 0.63 -6.92 -4.21
N ILE A 207 0.39 -6.98 -2.90
CA ILE A 207 1.42 -6.66 -1.90
C ILE A 207 2.37 -7.87 -1.82
N PRO A 208 3.70 -7.66 -1.96
CA PRO A 208 4.64 -8.77 -1.94
C PRO A 208 4.61 -9.54 -0.62
N GLU A 209 4.79 -10.85 -0.71
CA GLU A 209 5.14 -11.65 0.45
C GLU A 209 6.46 -11.15 1.05
N GLY A 210 6.54 -11.07 2.37
CA GLY A 210 7.68 -10.47 3.05
C GLY A 210 7.45 -9.05 3.55
N VAL A 211 6.38 -8.36 3.10
CA VAL A 211 5.94 -7.08 3.66
C VAL A 211 5.38 -7.32 5.07
N GLU A 212 5.90 -6.57 6.04
CA GLU A 212 5.57 -6.70 7.45
C GLU A 212 4.62 -5.59 7.94
N THR A 213 4.66 -4.42 7.27
CA THR A 213 3.85 -3.25 7.65
C THR A 213 3.21 -2.58 6.44
N ILE A 214 1.91 -2.30 6.54
CA ILE A 214 1.20 -1.36 5.67
C ILE A 214 1.07 -0.06 6.46
N GLY A 215 1.78 0.98 6.04
CA GLY A 215 1.95 2.23 6.79
C GLY A 215 0.72 3.14 6.81
N GLU A 216 0.83 4.22 7.56
CA GLU A 216 -0.21 5.27 7.68
C GLU A 216 -0.60 5.79 6.29
N SER A 217 -1.89 5.83 5.99
CA SER A 217 -2.45 6.36 4.73
C SER A 217 -1.85 5.75 3.45
N ALA A 218 -1.26 4.56 3.51
CA ALA A 218 -0.51 3.97 2.39
C ALA A 218 -1.32 3.91 1.08
N PHE A 219 -2.62 3.64 1.16
CA PHE A 219 -3.57 3.59 0.04
C PHE A 219 -4.75 4.55 0.24
N TYR A 220 -4.58 5.60 1.05
CA TYR A 220 -5.63 6.57 1.30
C TYR A 220 -6.18 7.15 -0.02
N GLY A 221 -7.49 7.11 -0.24
CA GLY A 221 -8.12 7.67 -1.43
C GLY A 221 -7.80 6.94 -2.75
N CYS A 222 -7.42 5.66 -2.68
CA CYS A 222 -7.34 4.79 -3.87
C CYS A 222 -8.75 4.39 -4.32
N ASN A 223 -9.50 5.37 -4.87
CA ASN A 223 -10.94 5.26 -5.07
C ASN A 223 -11.37 4.17 -6.05
N LYS A 224 -10.48 3.69 -6.93
CA LYS A 224 -10.79 2.60 -7.86
C LYS A 224 -10.29 1.23 -7.42
N LEU A 225 -9.60 1.14 -6.27
CA LEU A 225 -9.16 -0.15 -5.72
C LEU A 225 -10.39 -1.00 -5.39
N LYS A 226 -10.45 -2.22 -5.96
CA LYS A 226 -11.60 -3.12 -5.82
C LYS A 226 -11.41 -4.20 -4.79
N SER A 227 -10.21 -4.70 -4.68
CA SER A 227 -9.86 -5.79 -3.77
C SER A 227 -8.45 -5.64 -3.27
N ILE A 228 -8.19 -6.16 -2.10
CA ILE A 228 -6.86 -6.27 -1.54
C ILE A 228 -6.70 -7.58 -0.77
N THR A 229 -5.61 -8.28 -1.05
CA THR A 229 -5.16 -9.42 -0.26
C THR A 229 -4.01 -8.97 0.63
N ILE A 230 -4.14 -9.18 1.92
CA ILE A 230 -3.13 -8.86 2.93
C ILE A 230 -2.24 -10.08 3.12
N PRO A 231 -0.94 -10.01 2.78
CA PRO A 231 -0.01 -11.13 2.93
C PRO A 231 0.10 -11.62 4.38
N LYS A 232 0.43 -12.88 4.56
CA LYS A 232 0.54 -13.48 5.90
C LYS A 232 1.62 -12.85 6.79
N THR A 233 2.62 -12.21 6.18
CA THR A 233 3.72 -11.56 6.88
C THR A 233 3.35 -10.22 7.50
N VAL A 234 2.25 -9.60 7.05
CA VAL A 234 1.80 -8.30 7.57
C VAL A 234 1.35 -8.45 9.02
N THR A 235 1.91 -7.63 9.89
CA THR A 235 1.60 -7.59 11.32
C THR A 235 0.74 -6.39 11.71
N ILE A 236 0.83 -5.29 10.95
CA ILE A 236 0.14 -4.03 11.24
C ILE A 236 -0.44 -3.44 9.95
N ILE A 237 -1.72 -3.08 10.01
CA ILE A 237 -2.37 -2.18 9.05
C ILE A 237 -2.47 -0.81 9.73
N GLY A 238 -1.78 0.18 9.17
CA GLY A 238 -1.58 1.52 9.74
C GLY A 238 -2.83 2.39 9.75
N VAL A 239 -2.72 3.51 10.45
CA VAL A 239 -3.78 4.53 10.54
C VAL A 239 -4.20 4.96 9.13
N GLN A 240 -5.50 4.94 8.83
CA GLN A 240 -6.07 5.36 7.54
C GLN A 240 -5.49 4.62 6.31
N ALA A 241 -4.90 3.45 6.48
CA ALA A 241 -4.18 2.76 5.39
C ALA A 241 -5.01 2.61 4.11
N PHE A 242 -6.30 2.28 4.21
CA PHE A 242 -7.26 2.15 3.11
C PHE A 242 -8.46 3.09 3.26
N ASN A 243 -8.31 4.18 4.04
CA ASN A 243 -9.38 5.13 4.23
C ASN A 243 -9.80 5.75 2.88
N ASN A 244 -11.11 5.91 2.69
CA ASN A 244 -11.68 6.47 1.46
C ASN A 244 -11.34 5.66 0.18
N CYS A 245 -11.14 4.33 0.32
CA CYS A 245 -11.13 3.40 -0.81
C CYS A 245 -12.59 3.06 -1.19
N GLU A 246 -13.28 4.03 -1.78
CA GLU A 246 -14.74 4.01 -1.95
C GLU A 246 -15.26 2.78 -2.72
N ASN A 247 -14.48 2.23 -3.66
CA ASN A 247 -14.86 1.08 -4.46
C ASN A 247 -14.23 -0.25 -3.99
N LEU A 248 -13.63 -0.26 -2.82
CA LEU A 248 -13.12 -1.49 -2.23
C LEU A 248 -14.30 -2.40 -1.88
N ILE A 249 -14.33 -3.59 -2.47
CA ILE A 249 -15.41 -4.59 -2.33
C ILE A 249 -14.98 -5.69 -1.37
N SER A 250 -13.73 -6.16 -1.49
CA SER A 250 -13.20 -7.27 -0.70
C SER A 250 -11.86 -6.95 -0.04
N VAL A 251 -11.71 -7.45 1.16
CA VAL A 251 -10.44 -7.51 1.90
C VAL A 251 -10.24 -8.95 2.32
N GLU A 252 -9.18 -9.55 1.84
CA GLU A 252 -8.81 -10.92 2.17
C GLU A 252 -7.53 -10.93 2.99
N PHE A 253 -7.47 -11.78 4.00
CA PHE A 253 -6.27 -12.05 4.77
C PHE A 253 -5.74 -13.42 4.39
N ALA A 254 -4.46 -13.51 4.04
CA ALA A 254 -3.86 -14.79 3.69
C ALA A 254 -3.95 -15.79 4.85
N GLU A 255 -4.00 -17.07 4.52
CA GLU A 255 -3.92 -18.14 5.52
C GLU A 255 -2.66 -17.98 6.39
N GLU A 256 -2.72 -18.41 7.64
CA GLU A 256 -1.65 -18.24 8.63
C GLU A 256 -1.23 -16.77 8.84
N SER A 257 -2.16 -15.82 8.69
CA SER A 257 -1.91 -14.39 8.89
C SER A 257 -1.29 -14.12 10.26
N ARG A 258 -0.31 -13.22 10.28
CA ARG A 258 0.36 -12.71 11.49
C ARG A 258 -0.16 -11.34 11.92
N LEU A 259 -1.25 -10.88 11.33
CA LEU A 259 -1.82 -9.57 11.63
C LEU A 259 -2.25 -9.49 13.09
N THR A 260 -1.72 -8.51 13.80
CA THR A 260 -2.04 -8.27 15.21
C THR A 260 -2.89 -7.02 15.43
N THR A 261 -2.73 -6.03 14.54
CA THR A 261 -3.31 -4.70 14.75
C THR A 261 -3.87 -4.11 13.47
N ILE A 262 -5.12 -3.69 13.53
CA ILE A 262 -5.78 -2.82 12.55
C ILE A 262 -5.94 -1.46 13.23
N GLN A 263 -5.21 -0.45 12.78
CA GLN A 263 -5.19 0.86 13.43
C GLN A 263 -6.39 1.73 13.07
N SER A 264 -6.46 2.90 13.71
CA SER A 264 -7.60 3.83 13.59
C SER A 264 -7.91 4.19 12.13
N SER A 265 -9.19 4.20 11.79
CA SER A 265 -9.72 4.54 10.46
C SER A 265 -9.14 3.72 9.30
N ALA A 266 -8.54 2.56 9.54
CA ALA A 266 -7.81 1.79 8.52
C ALA A 266 -8.66 1.51 7.26
N PHE A 267 -9.95 1.22 7.40
CA PHE A 267 -10.93 0.98 6.33
C PHE A 267 -12.12 1.94 6.41
N SER A 268 -11.96 3.11 7.05
CA SER A 268 -13.03 4.11 7.12
C SER A 268 -13.45 4.57 5.71
N ASP A 269 -14.75 4.82 5.55
CA ASP A 269 -15.35 5.29 4.29
C ASP A 269 -15.14 4.34 3.09
N CYS A 270 -14.94 3.04 3.33
CA CYS A 270 -14.99 1.99 2.31
C CYS A 270 -16.46 1.59 2.04
N PHE A 271 -17.21 2.50 1.42
CA PHE A 271 -18.68 2.39 1.28
C PHE A 271 -19.16 1.13 0.54
N ASN A 272 -18.34 0.59 -0.36
CA ASN A 272 -18.68 -0.57 -1.18
C ASN A 272 -18.14 -1.90 -0.64
N LEU A 273 -17.52 -1.90 0.52
CA LEU A 273 -17.05 -3.13 1.17
C LEU A 273 -18.28 -3.99 1.54
N THR A 274 -18.40 -5.15 0.89
CA THR A 274 -19.60 -6.02 0.97
C THR A 274 -19.29 -7.44 1.39
N ASP A 275 -18.08 -7.94 1.09
CA ASP A 275 -17.74 -9.33 1.32
C ASP A 275 -17.66 -9.64 2.82
N ASP A 276 -17.86 -10.91 3.13
CA ASP A 276 -17.66 -11.41 4.48
C ASP A 276 -16.18 -11.29 4.84
N ILE A 277 -15.89 -10.51 5.87
CA ILE A 277 -14.51 -10.31 6.32
C ILE A 277 -14.21 -11.28 7.46
N GLU A 278 -13.33 -12.22 7.21
CA GLU A 278 -12.82 -13.09 8.26
C GLU A 278 -11.59 -12.45 8.92
N ILE A 279 -11.74 -11.98 10.14
CA ILE A 279 -10.65 -11.37 10.91
C ILE A 279 -9.73 -12.47 11.45
N PRO A 280 -8.42 -12.44 11.13
CA PRO A 280 -7.48 -13.43 11.61
C PRO A 280 -7.49 -13.55 13.14
N SER A 281 -7.39 -14.77 13.66
CA SER A 281 -7.38 -15.04 15.10
C SER A 281 -6.18 -14.42 15.84
N THR A 282 -5.18 -13.99 15.11
CA THR A 282 -4.00 -13.28 15.61
C THR A 282 -4.27 -11.81 15.95
N VAL A 283 -5.36 -11.22 15.42
CA VAL A 283 -5.72 -9.81 15.66
C VAL A 283 -6.10 -9.62 17.12
N THR A 284 -5.42 -8.70 17.78
CA THR A 284 -5.61 -8.38 19.20
C THR A 284 -6.17 -6.97 19.44
N SER A 285 -6.10 -6.10 18.44
CA SER A 285 -6.55 -4.71 18.55
C SER A 285 -7.09 -4.18 17.24
N ILE A 286 -8.23 -3.50 17.33
CA ILE A 286 -8.88 -2.77 16.21
C ILE A 286 -9.17 -1.37 16.70
N GLY A 287 -8.61 -0.37 16.02
CA GLY A 287 -8.65 1.03 16.43
C GLY A 287 -9.97 1.73 16.14
N GLU A 288 -10.05 2.96 16.67
CA GLU A 288 -11.21 3.84 16.51
C GLU A 288 -11.54 4.08 15.05
N TYR A 289 -12.81 4.05 14.69
CA TYR A 289 -13.29 4.24 13.30
C TYR A 289 -12.71 3.25 12.27
N ALA A 290 -12.11 2.13 12.66
CA ALA A 290 -11.41 1.25 11.71
C ALA A 290 -12.28 0.81 10.52
N PHE A 291 -13.59 0.59 10.72
CA PHE A 291 -14.58 0.27 9.70
C PHE A 291 -15.73 1.30 9.63
N TYR A 292 -15.43 2.55 10.03
CA TYR A 292 -16.43 3.62 10.03
C TYR A 292 -17.05 3.80 8.65
N ARG A 293 -18.39 3.84 8.61
CA ARG A 293 -19.18 4.05 7.38
C ARG A 293 -18.95 3.02 6.26
N CYS A 294 -18.50 1.80 6.57
CA CYS A 294 -18.56 0.68 5.64
C CYS A 294 -20.04 0.24 5.47
N SER A 295 -20.82 1.09 4.80
CA SER A 295 -22.30 1.03 4.85
C SER A 295 -22.89 -0.21 4.18
N LYS A 296 -22.15 -0.90 3.31
CA LYS A 296 -22.57 -2.14 2.66
C LYS A 296 -22.01 -3.39 3.33
N LEU A 297 -21.11 -3.25 4.30
CA LEU A 297 -20.55 -4.40 5.01
C LEU A 297 -21.67 -5.15 5.75
N SER A 298 -21.89 -6.41 5.36
CA SER A 298 -23.00 -7.21 5.85
C SER A 298 -22.58 -8.22 6.91
N SER A 299 -21.32 -8.67 6.86
CA SER A 299 -20.85 -9.74 7.73
C SER A 299 -19.35 -9.57 8.05
N MET A 300 -19.02 -9.90 9.29
CA MET A 300 -17.64 -10.00 9.77
C MET A 300 -17.54 -11.16 10.75
N THR A 301 -16.56 -12.03 10.54
CA THR A 301 -16.37 -13.22 11.36
C THR A 301 -15.07 -13.12 12.16
N PHE A 302 -15.15 -13.43 13.43
CA PHE A 302 -14.02 -13.55 14.35
C PHE A 302 -13.88 -15.00 14.79
N SER A 303 -12.76 -15.64 14.48
CA SER A 303 -12.48 -17.02 14.89
C SER A 303 -11.75 -17.12 16.24
N ARG A 304 -11.36 -15.99 16.82
CA ARG A 304 -10.65 -15.91 18.10
C ARG A 304 -11.60 -16.09 19.29
N LYS A 305 -11.25 -16.96 20.26
CA LYS A 305 -12.07 -17.16 21.49
C LYS A 305 -12.08 -15.95 22.43
N THR A 306 -11.01 -15.18 22.50
CA THR A 306 -10.96 -13.95 23.29
C THR A 306 -11.07 -12.76 22.36
N ALA A 307 -12.06 -11.91 22.54
CA ALA A 307 -12.28 -10.73 21.71
C ALA A 307 -11.01 -9.85 21.62
N PRO A 308 -10.69 -9.32 20.43
CA PRO A 308 -9.72 -8.25 20.35
C PRO A 308 -10.24 -7.00 21.09
N SER A 309 -9.33 -6.15 21.55
CA SER A 309 -9.73 -4.81 21.99
C SER A 309 -10.24 -4.01 20.80
N ILE A 310 -11.35 -3.34 20.98
CA ILE A 310 -11.89 -2.36 20.02
C ILE A 310 -12.02 -1.00 20.71
N GLU A 311 -12.00 0.05 19.91
CA GLU A 311 -12.20 1.42 20.37
C GLU A 311 -13.59 1.93 19.98
N GLU A 312 -13.94 3.14 20.46
CA GLU A 312 -15.24 3.73 20.15
C GLU A 312 -15.43 3.90 18.64
N ASN A 313 -16.67 3.79 18.20
CA ASN A 313 -17.05 4.01 16.80
C ASN A 313 -16.37 3.10 15.76
N THR A 314 -15.69 2.03 16.17
CA THR A 314 -15.01 1.10 15.25
C THR A 314 -15.92 0.68 14.08
N PHE A 315 -17.20 0.37 14.34
CA PHE A 315 -18.20 -0.07 13.37
C PHE A 315 -19.33 0.95 13.14
N SER A 316 -19.14 2.20 13.55
CA SER A 316 -20.18 3.23 13.41
C SER A 316 -20.49 3.49 11.93
N GLY A 317 -21.79 3.52 11.59
CA GLY A 317 -22.23 3.67 10.19
C GLY A 317 -22.29 2.38 9.37
N CYS A 318 -21.98 1.20 9.96
CA CYS A 318 -22.17 -0.12 9.35
C CYS A 318 -23.59 -0.64 9.69
N SER A 319 -24.61 -0.13 9.01
CA SER A 319 -26.02 -0.41 9.38
C SER A 319 -26.44 -1.86 9.15
N THR A 320 -25.84 -2.55 8.19
CA THR A 320 -26.18 -3.91 7.78
C THR A 320 -25.30 -5.00 8.41
N LEU A 321 -24.29 -4.61 9.17
CA LEU A 321 -23.28 -5.50 9.70
C LEU A 321 -23.84 -6.49 10.72
N ASN A 322 -23.54 -7.78 10.53
CA ASN A 322 -23.59 -8.82 11.55
C ASN A 322 -22.17 -9.26 11.89
N ILE A 323 -21.87 -9.41 13.16
CA ILE A 323 -20.56 -9.84 13.66
C ILE A 323 -20.70 -11.22 14.24
N TYR A 324 -20.06 -12.20 13.60
CA TYR A 324 -20.10 -13.58 14.03
C TYR A 324 -18.88 -13.91 14.89
N VAL A 325 -19.13 -14.52 16.05
CA VAL A 325 -18.12 -14.85 17.05
C VAL A 325 -18.29 -16.29 17.53
N PRO A 326 -17.23 -16.97 18.01
CA PRO A 326 -17.38 -18.32 18.58
C PRO A 326 -18.38 -18.32 19.75
N CYS A 327 -19.20 -19.35 19.85
CA CYS A 327 -20.19 -19.47 20.91
C CYS A 327 -19.58 -19.60 22.32
N ASP A 328 -18.35 -20.09 22.42
CA ASP A 328 -17.54 -20.11 23.65
C ASP A 328 -16.63 -18.89 23.77
N GLY A 329 -16.83 -17.90 22.91
CA GLY A 329 -16.04 -16.67 22.88
C GLY A 329 -16.32 -15.77 24.10
N THR A 330 -15.29 -15.10 24.57
CA THR A 330 -15.35 -14.17 25.71
C THR A 330 -14.92 -12.77 25.32
N GLY A 331 -15.53 -11.77 25.97
CA GLY A 331 -15.17 -10.36 25.75
C GLY A 331 -15.83 -9.68 24.56
N TYR A 332 -16.75 -10.36 23.86
CA TYR A 332 -17.52 -9.82 22.73
C TYR A 332 -18.78 -9.04 23.15
N ALA A 333 -18.94 -8.79 24.43
CA ALA A 333 -20.02 -7.96 24.99
C ALA A 333 -19.44 -6.83 25.82
N GLY A 334 -20.06 -5.65 25.78
CA GLY A 334 -19.53 -4.45 26.41
C GLY A 334 -18.26 -3.91 25.73
N ASN A 335 -17.54 -3.01 26.39
CA ASN A 335 -16.26 -2.47 25.93
C ASN A 335 -16.24 -1.97 24.47
N GLY A 336 -17.35 -1.38 24.00
CA GLY A 336 -17.48 -0.85 22.62
C GLY A 336 -18.01 -1.82 21.58
N TRP A 337 -18.20 -3.12 21.92
CA TRP A 337 -18.83 -4.07 21.01
C TRP A 337 -20.32 -3.76 20.82
N PRO A 338 -20.81 -3.69 19.54
CA PRO A 338 -22.23 -3.43 19.26
C PRO A 338 -23.06 -4.69 19.53
N GLU A 339 -23.61 -4.82 20.74
CA GLU A 339 -24.31 -6.01 21.21
C GLU A 339 -25.47 -6.42 20.29
N ASP A 340 -26.13 -5.45 19.67
CA ASP A 340 -27.23 -5.67 18.71
C ASP A 340 -26.77 -6.33 17.40
N LYS A 341 -25.48 -6.37 17.11
CA LYS A 341 -24.88 -6.91 15.89
C LYS A 341 -24.10 -8.19 16.11
N VAL A 342 -23.74 -8.52 17.35
CA VAL A 342 -22.95 -9.70 17.68
C VAL A 342 -23.88 -10.93 17.68
N LYS A 343 -23.47 -11.96 16.93
CA LYS A 343 -24.13 -13.26 16.83
C LYS A 343 -23.13 -14.37 17.11
N THR A 344 -23.57 -15.41 17.77
CA THR A 344 -22.74 -16.58 18.06
C THR A 344 -22.74 -17.56 16.89
N LEU A 345 -21.56 -18.08 16.56
CA LEU A 345 -21.41 -19.21 15.65
C LEU A 345 -21.25 -20.48 16.44
N HIS A 346 -22.04 -21.47 16.09
CA HIS A 346 -22.02 -22.82 16.70
C HIS A 346 -21.43 -23.82 15.71
N ASN A 347 -20.49 -24.62 16.18
CA ASN A 347 -19.99 -25.77 15.43
C ASN A 347 -20.91 -26.96 15.75
N LEU A 348 -21.90 -27.19 14.90
CA LEU A 348 -23.02 -28.07 15.20
C LEU A 348 -22.83 -29.47 14.66
N ASP A 349 -22.86 -30.45 15.56
CA ASP A 349 -23.01 -31.86 15.22
C ASP A 349 -24.50 -32.20 15.08
N HIS A 350 -24.88 -32.73 13.91
CA HIS A 350 -26.23 -33.18 13.65
C HIS A 350 -26.49 -34.57 14.29
N LEU A 351 -27.56 -34.70 15.04
CA LEU A 351 -27.96 -35.94 15.66
C LEU A 351 -29.41 -36.32 15.23
N ASP A 352 -29.51 -37.45 14.55
CA ASP A 352 -30.76 -37.95 14.04
C ASP A 352 -31.75 -38.30 15.19
N ALA A 353 -33.04 -38.19 14.91
CA ALA A 353 -34.08 -38.59 15.82
C ALA A 353 -33.95 -40.07 16.18
N VAL A 354 -34.04 -40.38 17.47
CA VAL A 354 -34.10 -41.77 17.98
C VAL A 354 -35.50 -42.01 18.50
N PRO A 355 -36.30 -42.87 17.85
CA PRO A 355 -37.64 -43.17 18.33
C PRO A 355 -37.66 -43.76 19.74
N PRO A 356 -38.64 -43.40 20.58
CA PRO A 356 -38.80 -44.01 21.91
C PRO A 356 -39.09 -45.49 21.80
N THR A 357 -38.65 -46.26 22.80
CA THR A 357 -38.97 -47.68 22.96
C THR A 357 -39.95 -47.87 24.10
N CYS A 358 -40.44 -49.12 24.30
CA CYS A 358 -41.34 -49.42 25.39
C CYS A 358 -40.71 -49.14 26.79
N THR A 359 -39.44 -48.95 26.90
CA THR A 359 -38.72 -48.83 28.19
C THR A 359 -37.80 -47.63 28.27
N LYS A 360 -37.65 -46.89 27.17
CA LYS A 360 -36.76 -45.70 27.10
C LYS A 360 -37.40 -44.60 26.26
N ASP A 361 -37.28 -43.39 26.69
CA ASP A 361 -37.59 -42.22 25.90
C ASP A 361 -36.67 -42.17 24.68
N GLY A 362 -37.13 -41.61 23.59
CA GLY A 362 -36.38 -41.32 22.42
C GLY A 362 -35.89 -39.88 22.42
N THR A 363 -35.16 -39.49 21.36
CA THR A 363 -34.78 -38.10 21.12
C THR A 363 -35.37 -37.63 19.81
N LYS A 364 -35.77 -36.37 19.75
CA LYS A 364 -36.03 -35.67 18.48
C LYS A 364 -34.72 -35.49 17.70
N GLU A 365 -34.80 -35.20 16.44
CA GLU A 365 -33.68 -34.66 15.69
C GLU A 365 -33.23 -33.35 16.33
N TYR A 366 -31.92 -33.19 16.53
CA TYR A 366 -31.34 -32.00 17.12
C TYR A 366 -29.90 -31.79 16.67
N TRP A 367 -29.40 -30.62 16.91
CA TRP A 367 -28.00 -30.25 16.71
C TRP A 367 -27.37 -29.95 18.07
N TYR A 368 -26.17 -30.43 18.26
CA TYR A 368 -25.39 -30.23 19.50
C TYR A 368 -24.11 -29.49 19.19
N CYS A 369 -23.82 -28.48 19.97
CA CYS A 369 -22.54 -27.75 19.86
C CYS A 369 -21.56 -28.25 20.92
N PRO A 370 -20.48 -28.96 20.54
CA PRO A 370 -19.50 -29.44 21.50
C PRO A 370 -18.70 -28.31 22.16
N ASP A 371 -18.62 -27.15 21.51
CA ASP A 371 -17.84 -26.02 22.02
C ASP A 371 -18.50 -25.34 23.23
N CYS A 372 -19.81 -25.12 23.18
CA CYS A 372 -20.55 -24.49 24.29
C CYS A 372 -21.48 -25.46 25.06
N GLY A 373 -21.66 -26.69 24.55
CA GLY A 373 -22.56 -27.67 25.16
C GLY A 373 -24.05 -27.40 24.91
N GLY A 374 -24.39 -26.48 24.01
CA GLY A 374 -25.78 -26.13 23.68
C GLY A 374 -26.47 -27.12 22.77
N TYR A 375 -27.79 -27.23 22.90
CA TYR A 375 -28.68 -28.04 22.07
C TYR A 375 -29.55 -27.12 21.22
N PHE A 376 -29.74 -27.47 19.93
CA PHE A 376 -30.48 -26.65 18.98
C PHE A 376 -31.47 -27.52 18.20
N LEU A 377 -32.60 -26.93 17.82
CA LEU A 377 -33.66 -27.58 17.04
C LEU A 377 -33.54 -27.30 15.55
N ASP A 378 -32.55 -26.54 15.14
CA ASP A 378 -32.26 -26.17 13.75
C ASP A 378 -30.77 -26.22 13.44
N LYS A 379 -30.47 -26.42 12.16
CA LYS A 379 -29.08 -26.53 11.63
C LYS A 379 -28.28 -25.24 11.74
N ASP A 380 -28.93 -24.10 11.93
CA ASP A 380 -28.29 -22.78 11.94
C ASP A 380 -27.96 -22.32 13.38
N GLY A 381 -28.41 -23.11 14.42
CA GLY A 381 -28.14 -22.81 15.83
C GLY A 381 -28.90 -21.60 16.36
N GLU A 382 -30.03 -21.27 15.73
CA GLU A 382 -30.87 -20.13 16.13
C GLU A 382 -31.94 -20.50 17.17
N ILE A 383 -32.38 -21.75 17.17
CA ILE A 383 -33.44 -22.25 18.07
C ILE A 383 -32.80 -23.09 19.17
N GLU A 384 -32.30 -22.40 20.20
CA GLU A 384 -31.73 -23.09 21.37
C GLU A 384 -32.79 -23.82 22.18
N THR A 385 -32.43 -24.96 22.72
CA THR A 385 -33.26 -25.77 23.62
C THR A 385 -32.39 -26.35 24.74
N ASP A 386 -33.01 -26.96 25.72
CA ASP A 386 -32.33 -27.73 26.74
C ASP A 386 -32.40 -29.24 26.44
N GLU A 387 -31.73 -30.03 27.26
CA GLU A 387 -31.74 -31.49 27.15
C GLU A 387 -33.19 -32.06 27.26
N ALA A 388 -34.07 -31.41 28.01
CA ALA A 388 -35.46 -31.82 28.14
C ALA A 388 -36.27 -31.56 26.87
N GLY A 389 -35.97 -30.49 26.14
CA GLY A 389 -36.63 -30.13 24.88
C GLY A 389 -36.33 -31.05 23.72
N ILE A 390 -35.22 -31.77 23.73
CA ILE A 390 -34.86 -32.79 22.73
C ILE A 390 -35.42 -34.17 23.05
N ILE A 391 -35.88 -34.40 24.28
CA ILE A 391 -36.43 -35.69 24.70
C ILE A 391 -37.79 -35.90 24.04
N TRP A 392 -37.96 -37.06 23.44
CA TRP A 392 -39.21 -37.54 22.88
C TRP A 392 -39.87 -38.50 23.88
N CYS A 393 -40.70 -37.98 24.76
CA CYS A 393 -41.35 -38.76 25.79
C CYS A 393 -42.30 -39.84 25.21
N TYR A 394 -42.17 -41.06 25.69
CA TYR A 394 -43.16 -42.11 25.50
C TYR A 394 -44.38 -41.80 26.38
N SER A 395 -45.38 -41.15 25.83
CA SER A 395 -46.65 -41.06 26.53
C SER A 395 -47.29 -42.41 26.46
N LEU A 396 -47.39 -43.08 27.60
CA LEU A 396 -48.36 -44.14 27.80
C LEU A 396 -49.74 -43.56 27.49
N GLN A 397 -50.20 -43.66 26.26
CA GLN A 397 -51.64 -43.58 26.02
C GLN A 397 -52.19 -44.78 26.69
N SER A 398 -52.88 -44.53 27.81
CA SER A 398 -53.71 -45.47 28.56
C SER A 398 -54.49 -46.35 27.62
N MET A 399 -54.36 -47.67 27.81
CA MET A 399 -55.29 -48.66 27.34
C MET A 399 -56.72 -48.33 27.79
#